data_1500a4271100ca8c87d72df1f82e1630
#
_entry.id   1500a4271100ca8c87d72df1f82e1630
#
_cell.length_a   1.000
_cell.length_b   1.000
_cell.length_c   1.000
_cell.angle_alpha   90.00
_cell.angle_beta   90.00
_cell.angle_gamma   90.00
#
_symmetry.space_group_name_H-M   'P 1'
#
loop_
_entity.id
_entity.type
_entity.pdbx_description
1 polymer ?
#
loop_
_entity_poly.entity_id
_entity_poly.type
_entity_poly.pdbx_seq_one_letter_code
_entity_poly.pdbx_strand_id
1 'polypeptide(L)'
;LPPSSAASDVYKRQIKNKINNLKELETIKDEELKTILSRLPNIADKTVPIGSNEADNTKYREWGEKPGFDFNPKTHFELGENLGLMNFETASKLSGSRFVLLKNQLSKLERAIANFMLDKHTNENGYIEYNLPFLVKDSALFGTGQLPKFGEDLFTAGEDHWLIPTAEVPLTNMVREEILNQNQL
;
A
#
# COMPACT_ATOMS: atom_id res chain seq x y z
N LEU A 1 -2.48 -27.99 -61.22
CA LEU A 1 -3.63 -28.42 -60.43
C LEU A 1 -3.60 -27.63 -59.12
N PRO A 2 -4.71 -27.01 -58.68
CA PRO A 2 -4.75 -26.41 -57.33
C PRO A 2 -4.51 -27.53 -56.33
N PRO A 3 -3.76 -27.26 -55.23
CA PRO A 3 -3.59 -28.26 -54.17
C PRO A 3 -4.95 -28.76 -53.71
N SER A 4 -5.11 -30.09 -53.54
CA SER A 4 -6.39 -30.65 -53.12
C SER A 4 -6.90 -29.91 -51.90
N SER A 5 -8.18 -29.61 -51.82
CA SER A 5 -8.79 -28.90 -50.67
C SER A 5 -8.43 -29.54 -49.33
N ALA A 6 -8.30 -30.86 -49.28
CA ALA A 6 -7.88 -31.63 -48.14
C ALA A 6 -6.45 -31.34 -47.65
N ALA A 7 -5.47 -31.19 -48.56
CA ALA A 7 -4.09 -30.85 -48.17
C ALA A 7 -3.99 -29.41 -47.63
N SER A 8 -4.74 -28.50 -48.25
CA SER A 8 -4.86 -27.10 -47.74
C SER A 8 -5.49 -27.05 -46.36
N ASP A 9 -6.50 -27.86 -46.10
CA ASP A 9 -7.18 -27.88 -44.79
C ASP A 9 -6.31 -28.49 -43.68
N VAL A 10 -5.54 -29.56 -44.02
CA VAL A 10 -4.54 -30.11 -43.08
C VAL A 10 -3.48 -29.07 -42.73
N TYR A 11 -2.94 -28.35 -43.72
CA TYR A 11 -1.93 -27.32 -43.49
C TYR A 11 -2.48 -26.17 -42.66
N LYS A 12 -3.69 -25.68 -42.95
CA LYS A 12 -4.36 -24.65 -42.15
C LYS A 12 -4.55 -25.08 -40.70
N ARG A 13 -4.93 -26.35 -40.47
CA ARG A 13 -5.10 -26.91 -39.13
C ARG A 13 -3.77 -26.98 -38.38
N GLN A 14 -2.70 -27.41 -39.05
CA GLN A 14 -1.36 -27.41 -38.45
C GLN A 14 -0.87 -26.02 -38.07
N ILE A 15 -1.07 -25.02 -38.93
CA ILE A 15 -0.74 -23.63 -38.63
C ILE A 15 -1.57 -23.13 -37.45
N LYS A 16 -2.88 -23.38 -37.43
CA LYS A 16 -3.75 -22.98 -36.32
C LYS A 16 -3.30 -23.57 -34.99
N ASN A 17 -2.97 -24.86 -34.98
CA ASN A 17 -2.44 -25.52 -33.77
C ASN A 17 -1.10 -24.88 -33.32
N LYS A 18 -0.19 -24.59 -34.26
CA LYS A 18 1.06 -23.94 -33.96
C LYS A 18 0.85 -22.54 -33.40
N ILE A 19 -0.08 -21.77 -33.95
CA ILE A 19 -0.45 -20.44 -33.46
C ILE A 19 -1.00 -20.54 -32.03
N ASN A 20 -1.90 -21.49 -31.76
CA ASN A 20 -2.46 -21.67 -30.42
C ASN A 20 -1.36 -22.00 -29.39
N ASN A 21 -0.49 -22.97 -29.72
CA ASN A 21 0.62 -23.33 -28.81
C ASN A 21 1.59 -22.17 -28.57
N LEU A 22 1.85 -21.34 -29.59
CA LEU A 22 2.69 -20.15 -29.43
C LEU A 22 2.02 -19.09 -28.57
N LYS A 23 0.70 -18.89 -28.69
CA LYS A 23 -0.05 -17.97 -27.84
C LYS A 23 -0.06 -18.41 -26.37
N GLU A 24 -0.23 -19.71 -26.12
CA GLU A 24 -0.13 -20.26 -24.77
C GLU A 24 1.27 -20.01 -24.16
N LEU A 25 2.32 -20.26 -24.96
CA LEU A 25 3.69 -20.01 -24.53
C LEU A 25 3.96 -18.52 -24.30
N GLU A 26 3.46 -17.64 -25.16
CA GLU A 26 3.51 -16.18 -25.00
C GLU A 26 2.88 -15.76 -23.68
N THR A 27 1.65 -16.20 -23.39
CA THR A 27 0.95 -15.91 -22.14
C THR A 27 1.76 -16.33 -20.92
N ILE A 28 2.32 -17.56 -20.93
CA ILE A 28 3.15 -18.06 -19.83
C ILE A 28 4.40 -17.16 -19.65
N LYS A 29 5.05 -16.78 -20.75
CA LYS A 29 6.25 -15.95 -20.67
C LYS A 29 5.96 -14.51 -20.23
N ASP A 30 4.83 -13.97 -20.63
CA ASP A 30 4.38 -12.64 -20.18
C ASP A 30 4.08 -12.65 -18.68
N GLU A 31 3.44 -13.69 -18.16
CA GLU A 31 3.19 -13.83 -16.72
C GLU A 31 4.49 -14.00 -15.92
N GLU A 32 5.43 -14.82 -16.40
CA GLU A 32 6.76 -14.95 -15.78
C GLU A 32 7.48 -13.62 -15.75
N LEU A 33 7.52 -12.90 -16.87
CA LEU A 33 8.15 -11.59 -16.98
C LEU A 33 7.51 -10.57 -16.05
N LYS A 34 6.19 -10.48 -16.04
CA LYS A 34 5.43 -9.60 -15.14
C LYS A 34 5.73 -9.89 -13.68
N THR A 35 5.80 -11.17 -13.30
CA THR A 35 6.13 -11.59 -11.94
C THR A 35 7.52 -11.13 -11.53
N ILE A 36 8.51 -11.24 -12.42
CA ILE A 36 9.88 -10.79 -12.16
C ILE A 36 9.92 -9.26 -12.04
N LEU A 37 9.36 -8.55 -13.02
CA LEU A 37 9.39 -7.09 -13.07
C LEU A 37 8.67 -6.44 -11.89
N SER A 38 7.55 -7.02 -11.44
CA SER A 38 6.78 -6.50 -10.32
C SER A 38 7.50 -6.59 -8.96
N ARG A 39 8.58 -7.36 -8.88
CA ARG A 39 9.38 -7.54 -7.66
C ARG A 39 10.69 -6.75 -7.68
N LEU A 40 11.07 -6.18 -8.82
CA LEU A 40 12.27 -5.38 -8.91
C LEU A 40 12.07 -4.04 -8.19
N PRO A 41 13.00 -3.65 -7.30
CA PRO A 41 12.95 -2.34 -6.68
C PRO A 41 13.20 -1.25 -7.72
N ASN A 42 12.64 -0.06 -7.47
CA ASN A 42 12.94 1.10 -8.30
C ASN A 42 14.42 1.51 -8.15
N ILE A 43 14.93 2.22 -9.15
CA ILE A 43 16.30 2.76 -9.12
C ILE A 43 16.35 3.86 -8.06
N ALA A 44 17.25 3.72 -7.11
CA ALA A 44 17.47 4.72 -6.08
C ALA A 44 18.08 6.00 -6.68
N ASP A 45 17.74 7.17 -6.11
CA ASP A 45 18.37 8.43 -6.47
C ASP A 45 19.88 8.39 -6.17
N LYS A 46 20.68 9.17 -6.91
CA LYS A 46 22.13 9.21 -6.78
C LYS A 46 22.63 9.70 -5.41
N THR A 47 21.77 10.41 -4.67
CA THR A 47 22.07 10.91 -3.32
C THR A 47 21.86 9.88 -2.24
N VAL A 48 21.23 8.74 -2.55
CA VAL A 48 21.02 7.65 -1.60
C VAL A 48 22.35 6.94 -1.35
N PRO A 49 22.82 6.86 -0.10
CA PRO A 49 24.06 6.16 0.23
C PRO A 49 23.91 4.66 0.01
N ILE A 50 25.02 4.02 -0.37
CA ILE A 50 25.08 2.56 -0.39
C ILE A 50 25.19 2.08 1.06
N GLY A 51 24.26 1.22 1.48
CA GLY A 51 24.22 0.70 2.84
C GLY A 51 23.56 -0.67 2.91
N SER A 52 23.72 -1.34 4.05
CA SER A 52 23.15 -2.68 4.31
C SER A 52 21.91 -2.63 5.19
N ASN A 53 21.74 -1.56 5.95
CA ASN A 53 20.63 -1.38 6.89
C ASN A 53 20.41 0.12 7.18
N GLU A 54 19.43 0.42 8.01
CA GLU A 54 19.00 1.78 8.37
C GLU A 54 20.07 2.62 9.09
N ALA A 55 21.06 1.99 9.74
CA ALA A 55 22.15 2.71 10.40
C ALA A 55 23.11 3.39 9.40
N ASP A 56 23.09 2.94 8.15
CA ASP A 56 23.89 3.51 7.06
C ASP A 56 23.23 4.75 6.43
N ASN A 57 21.99 5.09 6.84
CA ASN A 57 21.27 6.24 6.33
C ASN A 57 21.95 7.55 6.77
N THR A 58 22.12 8.45 5.81
CA THR A 58 22.69 9.77 6.07
C THR A 58 21.59 10.76 6.48
N LYS A 59 21.77 11.43 7.62
CA LYS A 59 20.85 12.48 8.03
C LYS A 59 20.87 13.62 7.00
N TYR A 60 19.77 13.85 6.31
CA TYR A 60 19.65 14.89 5.29
C TYR A 60 19.50 16.29 5.88
N ARG A 61 18.68 16.45 6.93
CA ARG A 61 18.39 17.73 7.59
C ARG A 61 17.99 17.51 9.04
N GLU A 62 18.36 18.45 9.89
CA GLU A 62 17.88 18.56 11.25
C GLU A 62 17.26 19.94 11.44
N TRP A 63 16.17 20.03 12.18
CA TRP A 63 15.50 21.29 12.53
C TRP A 63 15.05 21.28 13.98
N GLY A 64 15.28 22.40 14.67
CA GLY A 64 14.96 22.55 16.06
C GLY A 64 15.99 21.93 17.01
N GLU A 65 15.81 22.16 18.27
CA GLU A 65 16.62 21.60 19.35
C GLU A 65 15.83 20.57 20.14
N LYS A 66 16.46 19.45 20.46
CA LYS A 66 15.83 18.43 21.30
C LYS A 66 15.71 18.97 22.72
N PRO A 67 14.50 19.03 23.32
CA PRO A 67 14.34 19.51 24.68
C PRO A 67 15.11 18.62 25.67
N GLY A 68 15.84 19.24 26.57
CA GLY A 68 16.46 18.59 27.73
C GLY A 68 15.44 18.47 28.85
N PHE A 69 15.38 17.30 29.49
CA PHE A 69 14.59 17.10 30.70
C PHE A 69 15.51 16.82 31.88
N ASP A 70 15.19 17.35 33.05
CA ASP A 70 15.85 17.09 34.33
C ASP A 70 15.35 15.82 35.03
N PHE A 71 14.45 15.09 34.37
CA PHE A 71 13.88 13.81 34.78
C PHE A 71 13.96 12.80 33.65
N ASN A 72 13.77 11.50 33.96
CA ASN A 72 13.69 10.45 32.95
C ASN A 72 12.26 10.40 32.37
N PRO A 73 12.02 10.86 31.12
CA PRO A 73 10.68 10.90 30.53
C PRO A 73 10.19 9.48 30.25
N LYS A 74 8.94 9.20 30.62
CA LYS A 74 8.26 7.96 30.30
C LYS A 74 7.80 7.97 28.84
N THR A 75 7.71 6.80 28.25
CA THR A 75 7.13 6.63 26.92
C THR A 75 5.62 6.89 26.93
N HIS A 76 5.04 7.18 25.76
CA HIS A 76 3.60 7.46 25.64
C HIS A 76 2.73 6.30 26.11
N PHE A 77 3.14 5.05 25.86
CA PHE A 77 2.39 3.87 26.31
C PHE A 77 2.49 3.66 27.83
N GLU A 78 3.67 3.89 28.45
CA GLU A 78 3.80 3.87 29.91
C GLU A 78 2.91 4.94 30.58
N LEU A 79 2.84 6.13 29.98
CA LEU A 79 1.95 7.19 30.47
C LEU A 79 0.47 6.79 30.35
N GLY A 80 0.08 6.24 29.19
CA GLY A 80 -1.29 5.80 28.93
C GLY A 80 -1.76 4.67 29.88
N GLU A 81 -0.89 3.69 30.13
CA GLU A 81 -1.16 2.60 31.08
C GLU A 81 -1.20 3.08 32.53
N ASN A 82 -0.24 3.91 32.95
CA ASN A 82 -0.21 4.48 34.31
C ASN A 82 -1.44 5.32 34.61
N LEU A 83 -1.97 6.02 33.63
CA LEU A 83 -3.23 6.76 33.75
C LEU A 83 -4.47 5.87 33.67
N GLY A 84 -4.29 4.58 33.39
CA GLY A 84 -5.37 3.64 33.18
C GLY A 84 -6.21 3.92 31.94
N LEU A 85 -5.67 4.63 30.94
CA LEU A 85 -6.36 5.05 29.72
C LEU A 85 -5.98 4.25 28.48
N MET A 86 -4.88 3.48 28.54
CA MET A 86 -4.47 2.48 27.56
C MET A 86 -4.53 1.08 28.16
N ASN A 87 -4.86 0.08 27.33
CA ASN A 87 -4.87 -1.33 27.78
C ASN A 87 -4.48 -2.26 26.62
N PHE A 88 -3.26 -2.77 26.67
CA PHE A 88 -2.73 -3.70 25.66
C PHE A 88 -3.15 -5.14 25.92
N GLU A 89 -3.32 -5.53 27.20
CA GLU A 89 -3.76 -6.89 27.54
C GLU A 89 -5.18 -7.17 27.02
N THR A 90 -6.10 -6.23 27.25
CA THR A 90 -7.47 -6.36 26.72
C THR A 90 -7.50 -6.32 25.20
N ALA A 91 -6.71 -5.46 24.57
CA ALA A 91 -6.61 -5.40 23.11
C ALA A 91 -6.07 -6.72 22.52
N SER A 92 -5.08 -7.32 23.19
CA SER A 92 -4.52 -8.61 22.78
C SER A 92 -5.54 -9.76 22.86
N LYS A 93 -6.43 -9.74 23.83
CA LYS A 93 -7.55 -10.72 23.92
C LYS A 93 -8.54 -10.59 22.76
N LEU A 94 -8.69 -9.36 22.21
CA LEU A 94 -9.64 -9.08 21.13
C LEU A 94 -9.05 -9.33 19.75
N SER A 95 -7.80 -8.91 19.53
CA SER A 95 -7.23 -8.79 18.19
C SER A 95 -5.79 -9.32 18.06
N GLY A 96 -5.20 -9.81 19.16
CA GLY A 96 -3.80 -10.25 19.18
C GLY A 96 -2.81 -9.15 19.55
N SER A 97 -1.51 -9.42 19.35
CA SER A 97 -0.44 -8.48 19.68
C SER A 97 -0.45 -7.25 18.75
N ARG A 98 0.15 -6.16 19.21
CA ARG A 98 0.29 -4.88 18.47
C ARG A 98 -1.00 -4.08 18.28
N PHE A 99 -2.07 -4.44 18.98
CA PHE A 99 -3.27 -3.62 19.08
C PHE A 99 -3.31 -2.90 20.42
N VAL A 100 -4.00 -1.77 20.47
CA VAL A 100 -4.19 -0.97 21.68
C VAL A 100 -5.68 -0.67 21.89
N LEU A 101 -6.12 -0.69 23.13
CA LEU A 101 -7.44 -0.22 23.53
C LEU A 101 -7.26 1.12 24.25
N LEU A 102 -7.83 2.18 23.68
CA LEU A 102 -7.93 3.49 24.31
C LEU A 102 -9.29 3.63 24.98
N LYS A 103 -9.33 4.27 26.14
CA LYS A 103 -10.61 4.50 26.83
C LYS A 103 -10.71 5.91 27.40
N ASN A 104 -11.95 6.31 27.66
CA ASN A 104 -12.30 7.54 28.36
C ASN A 104 -11.66 8.79 27.73
N GLN A 105 -10.91 9.59 28.47
CA GLN A 105 -10.36 10.87 28.03
C GLN A 105 -9.32 10.71 26.90
N LEU A 106 -8.57 9.62 26.86
CA LEU A 106 -7.59 9.38 25.79
C LEU A 106 -8.25 9.05 24.46
N SER A 107 -9.32 8.23 24.48
CA SER A 107 -10.13 7.98 23.26
C SER A 107 -10.82 9.25 22.75
N LYS A 108 -11.26 10.13 23.69
CA LYS A 108 -11.81 11.44 23.31
C LYS A 108 -10.75 12.35 22.70
N LEU A 109 -9.53 12.33 23.23
CA LEU A 109 -8.40 13.13 22.73
C LEU A 109 -7.97 12.68 21.33
N GLU A 110 -7.86 11.37 21.08
CA GLU A 110 -7.55 10.82 19.75
C GLU A 110 -8.52 11.35 18.69
N ARG A 111 -9.83 11.23 18.95
CA ARG A 111 -10.85 11.74 18.03
C ARG A 111 -10.78 13.27 17.86
N ALA A 112 -10.51 14.01 18.93
CA ALA A 112 -10.38 15.47 18.87
C ALA A 112 -9.18 15.91 18.01
N ILE A 113 -8.04 15.19 18.11
CA ILE A 113 -6.86 15.45 17.28
C ILE A 113 -7.13 15.14 15.81
N ALA A 114 -7.81 14.01 15.51
CA ALA A 114 -8.18 13.67 14.15
C ALA A 114 -9.06 14.75 13.50
N ASN A 115 -10.11 15.19 14.22
CA ASN A 115 -10.98 16.26 13.74
C ASN A 115 -10.23 17.58 13.55
N PHE A 116 -9.36 17.94 14.50
CA PHE A 116 -8.54 19.15 14.40
C PHE A 116 -7.64 19.13 13.15
N MET A 117 -7.01 17.99 12.84
CA MET A 117 -6.18 17.85 11.64
C MET A 117 -6.99 17.99 10.36
N LEU A 118 -8.16 17.34 10.28
CA LEU A 118 -9.07 17.46 9.12
C LEU A 118 -9.55 18.89 8.93
N ASP A 119 -10.05 19.52 9.99
CA ASP A 119 -10.55 20.90 9.96
C ASP A 119 -9.45 21.88 9.53
N LYS A 120 -8.23 21.70 10.05
CA LYS A 120 -7.11 22.56 9.68
C LYS A 120 -6.74 22.44 8.21
N HIS A 121 -6.67 21.24 7.68
CA HIS A 121 -6.31 21.00 6.28
C HIS A 121 -7.41 21.46 5.32
N THR A 122 -8.65 21.21 5.63
CA THR A 122 -9.78 21.61 4.76
C THR A 122 -10.06 23.13 4.81
N ASN A 123 -9.97 23.75 5.97
CA ASN A 123 -10.28 25.18 6.12
C ASN A 123 -9.09 26.11 5.82
N GLU A 124 -7.86 25.71 6.14
CA GLU A 124 -6.69 26.60 6.05
C GLU A 124 -5.75 26.25 4.88
N ASN A 125 -5.65 24.98 4.50
CA ASN A 125 -4.67 24.50 3.51
C ASN A 125 -5.27 24.14 2.16
N GLY A 126 -6.57 24.34 1.96
CA GLY A 126 -7.26 24.11 0.68
C GLY A 126 -7.41 22.65 0.26
N TYR A 127 -7.22 21.70 1.19
CA TYR A 127 -7.45 20.27 0.90
C TYR A 127 -8.95 19.96 0.84
N ILE A 128 -9.29 18.92 0.09
CA ILE A 128 -10.64 18.36 0.02
C ILE A 128 -10.67 17.08 0.83
N GLU A 129 -11.63 16.99 1.76
CA GLU A 129 -11.85 15.76 2.53
C GLU A 129 -12.55 14.70 1.69
N TYR A 130 -12.03 13.48 1.74
CA TYR A 130 -12.64 12.30 1.12
C TYR A 130 -12.94 11.22 2.17
N ASN A 131 -14.14 10.68 2.12
CA ASN A 131 -14.50 9.46 2.86
C ASN A 131 -14.46 8.26 1.91
N LEU A 132 -13.44 7.44 2.05
CA LEU A 132 -13.09 6.37 1.12
C LEU A 132 -13.44 4.99 1.66
N PRO A 133 -13.67 3.98 0.80
CA PRO A 133 -13.78 2.60 1.23
C PRO A 133 -12.50 2.10 1.92
N PHE A 134 -12.65 1.43 3.06
CA PHE A 134 -11.54 0.76 3.75
C PHE A 134 -11.17 -0.59 3.14
N LEU A 135 -12.05 -1.18 2.34
CA LEU A 135 -11.82 -2.43 1.63
C LEU A 135 -11.59 -2.15 0.15
N VAL A 136 -10.47 -2.65 -0.37
CA VAL A 136 -10.04 -2.44 -1.76
C VAL A 136 -9.70 -3.76 -2.44
N LYS A 137 -9.68 -3.76 -3.78
CA LYS A 137 -9.27 -4.90 -4.60
C LYS A 137 -7.74 -4.96 -4.76
N ASP A 138 -7.22 -6.13 -5.14
CA ASP A 138 -5.80 -6.34 -5.47
C ASP A 138 -5.21 -5.25 -6.36
N SER A 139 -5.97 -4.84 -7.37
CA SER A 139 -5.51 -3.83 -8.34
C SER A 139 -5.20 -2.47 -7.73
N ALA A 140 -5.87 -2.09 -6.63
CA ALA A 140 -5.57 -0.86 -5.92
C ALA A 140 -4.27 -0.97 -5.12
N LEU A 141 -4.05 -2.09 -4.43
CA LEU A 141 -2.81 -2.36 -3.70
C LEU A 141 -1.60 -2.53 -4.63
N PHE A 142 -1.81 -3.11 -5.80
CA PHE A 142 -0.78 -3.19 -6.83
C PHE A 142 -0.43 -1.80 -7.38
N GLY A 143 -1.42 -0.94 -7.58
CA GLY A 143 -1.25 0.41 -8.11
C GLY A 143 -0.38 1.32 -7.23
N THR A 144 -0.34 1.06 -5.92
CA THR A 144 0.49 1.79 -4.94
C THR A 144 1.67 0.97 -4.42
N GLY A 145 1.96 -0.20 -5.03
CA GLY A 145 3.17 -0.98 -4.78
C GLY A 145 3.18 -1.80 -3.49
N GLN A 146 2.04 -1.97 -2.81
CA GLN A 146 1.94 -2.90 -1.67
C GLN A 146 1.96 -4.36 -2.14
N LEU A 147 1.27 -4.68 -3.20
CA LEU A 147 1.35 -5.99 -3.84
C LEU A 147 2.34 -5.98 -5.01
N PRO A 148 3.01 -7.11 -5.26
CA PRO A 148 2.97 -8.38 -4.54
C PRO A 148 3.88 -8.44 -3.31
N LYS A 149 4.73 -7.45 -3.06
CA LYS A 149 5.86 -7.52 -2.12
C LYS A 149 5.43 -7.63 -0.66
N PHE A 150 4.42 -6.89 -0.25
CA PHE A 150 3.98 -6.76 1.14
C PHE A 150 2.65 -7.47 1.44
N GLY A 151 2.26 -8.45 0.59
CA GLY A 151 0.98 -9.16 0.76
C GLY A 151 0.84 -9.88 2.11
N GLU A 152 1.93 -10.40 2.66
CA GLU A 152 1.92 -11.09 3.97
C GLU A 152 1.69 -10.14 5.15
N ASP A 153 1.94 -8.85 4.97
CA ASP A 153 1.73 -7.81 6.00
C ASP A 153 0.32 -7.21 5.98
N LEU A 154 -0.51 -7.62 5.03
CA LEU A 154 -1.84 -7.06 4.82
C LEU A 154 -2.95 -7.97 5.36
N PHE A 155 -4.03 -7.35 5.86
CA PHE A 155 -5.23 -8.08 6.26
C PHE A 155 -6.15 -8.32 5.07
N THR A 156 -6.47 -9.59 4.80
CA THR A 156 -7.48 -9.99 3.80
C THR A 156 -8.88 -9.91 4.40
N ALA A 157 -9.86 -9.57 3.58
CA ALA A 157 -11.27 -9.55 3.92
C ALA A 157 -12.07 -10.36 2.88
N GLY A 158 -12.29 -11.62 3.17
CA GLY A 158 -12.84 -12.57 2.21
C GLY A 158 -11.83 -12.94 1.12
N GLU A 159 -12.34 -13.31 -0.06
CA GLU A 159 -11.50 -13.80 -1.17
C GLU A 159 -10.98 -12.65 -2.06
N ASP A 160 -11.72 -11.53 -2.16
CA ASP A 160 -11.50 -10.51 -3.19
C ASP A 160 -11.12 -9.14 -2.64
N HIS A 161 -11.02 -8.96 -1.31
CA HIS A 161 -10.80 -7.66 -0.71
C HIS A 161 -9.69 -7.69 0.35
N TRP A 162 -9.11 -6.51 0.54
CA TRP A 162 -8.07 -6.22 1.52
C TRP A 162 -8.44 -5.00 2.34
N LEU A 163 -8.11 -5.02 3.63
CA LEU A 163 -8.16 -3.81 4.44
C LEU A 163 -7.00 -2.90 4.05
N ILE A 164 -7.29 -1.63 3.77
CA ILE A 164 -6.25 -0.68 3.38
C ILE A 164 -5.24 -0.45 4.50
N PRO A 165 -3.93 -0.48 4.23
CA PRO A 165 -2.91 -0.13 5.22
C PRO A 165 -2.78 1.39 5.41
N THR A 166 -3.21 2.17 4.43
CA THR A 166 -3.14 3.63 4.38
C THR A 166 -4.21 4.20 3.45
N ALA A 167 -4.66 5.42 3.72
CA ALA A 167 -5.57 6.15 2.84
C ALA A 167 -4.96 6.48 1.46
N GLU A 168 -3.64 6.48 1.34
CA GLU A 168 -2.94 6.66 0.06
C GLU A 168 -3.41 5.67 -1.01
N VAL A 169 -3.67 4.41 -0.63
CA VAL A 169 -4.09 3.36 -1.56
C VAL A 169 -5.35 3.76 -2.34
N PRO A 170 -6.50 4.01 -1.70
CA PRO A 170 -7.69 4.42 -2.44
C PRO A 170 -7.55 5.82 -3.06
N LEU A 171 -6.91 6.79 -2.39
CA LEU A 171 -6.76 8.15 -2.92
C LEU A 171 -5.98 8.16 -4.24
N THR A 172 -4.83 7.51 -4.31
CA THR A 172 -4.02 7.47 -5.53
C THR A 172 -4.73 6.70 -6.65
N ASN A 173 -5.45 5.63 -6.31
CA ASN A 173 -6.17 4.83 -7.30
C ASN A 173 -7.47 5.46 -7.80
N MET A 174 -7.98 6.54 -7.19
CA MET A 174 -9.14 7.28 -7.71
C MET A 174 -8.91 7.80 -9.13
N VAL A 175 -7.68 8.17 -9.44
CA VAL A 175 -7.29 8.74 -10.74
C VAL A 175 -6.46 7.78 -11.59
N ARG A 176 -6.37 6.50 -11.20
CA ARG A 176 -5.62 5.50 -11.94
C ARG A 176 -6.21 5.33 -13.35
N GLU A 177 -5.32 5.33 -14.36
CA GLU A 177 -5.68 5.16 -15.78
C GLU A 177 -6.58 6.28 -16.33
N GLU A 178 -6.67 7.43 -15.64
CA GLU A 178 -7.40 8.59 -16.09
C GLU A 178 -6.46 9.68 -16.63
N ILE A 179 -6.95 10.43 -17.61
CA ILE A 179 -6.29 11.65 -18.10
C ILE A 179 -6.94 12.84 -17.40
N LEU A 180 -6.22 13.45 -16.47
CA LEU A 180 -6.72 14.56 -15.69
C LEU A 180 -6.63 15.88 -16.47
N ASN A 181 -7.65 16.72 -16.33
CA ASN A 181 -7.59 18.11 -16.79
C ASN A 181 -6.84 18.97 -15.76
N GLN A 182 -6.29 20.10 -16.22
CA GLN A 182 -5.54 21.02 -15.35
C GLN A 182 -6.35 21.51 -14.14
N ASN A 183 -7.67 21.60 -14.26
CA ASN A 183 -8.55 22.04 -13.16
C ASN A 183 -8.83 20.94 -12.11
N GLN A 184 -8.33 19.72 -12.33
CA GLN A 184 -8.46 18.57 -11.42
C GLN A 184 -7.16 18.30 -10.66
N LEU A 185 -6.11 19.03 -11.01
CA LEU A 185 -4.81 19.06 -10.34
C LEU A 185 -4.71 20.25 -9.38
#